data_abc8162fd66d3ce93820b1218628aca7
#
_entry.id   abc8162fd66d3ce93820b1218628aca7
#
_cell.length_a   1.000
_cell.length_b   1.000
_cell.length_c   1.000
_cell.angle_alpha   90.00
_cell.angle_beta   90.00
_cell.angle_gamma   90.00
#
_symmetry.space_group_name_H-M   'P 1'
#
loop_
_entity.id
_entity.type
_entity.pdbx_description
1 polymer ?
#
loop_
_entity_poly.entity_id
_entity_poly.type
_entity_poly.pdbx_seq_one_letter_code
_entity_poly.pdbx_strand_id
1 'polypeptide(L)'
;HKEVLSLGDVALNLIEDKVGLDAKKKVLLIGTGESAAMVAKTLGQKQIPFTVTSKTIDRSTNFSQILGGTPMEFTDVLSGFDKFDIIIVATTADYFLIDLERIKLVMQEKKKGTLILDISEPRAVEETIMELPGIKLLFRDQVAEIYEENAKLRAGIVPAVEKIIDKELPILSASMKRV
;
A
#
# COMPACT_ATOMS: atom_id res chain seq x y z
N HIS A 1 14.72 -17.39 -16.23
CA HIS A 1 14.93 -17.09 -14.84
C HIS A 1 13.87 -16.18 -14.22
N LYS A 2 13.47 -16.48 -13.01
CA LYS A 2 12.42 -15.75 -12.33
C LYS A 2 12.92 -15.01 -11.11
N GLU A 3 12.36 -13.86 -10.90
CA GLU A 3 12.61 -13.08 -9.72
C GLU A 3 11.48 -13.30 -8.72
N VAL A 4 11.82 -13.39 -7.45
CA VAL A 4 10.83 -13.44 -6.39
C VAL A 4 10.28 -12.02 -6.18
N LEU A 5 8.97 -11.86 -6.29
CA LEU A 5 8.34 -10.57 -6.09
C LEU A 5 8.05 -10.34 -4.61
N SER A 6 8.45 -9.19 -4.10
CA SER A 6 8.10 -8.78 -2.75
C SER A 6 6.64 -8.31 -2.71
N LEU A 7 6.09 -8.22 -1.51
CA LEU A 7 4.77 -7.63 -1.32
C LEU A 7 4.74 -6.18 -1.85
N GLY A 8 5.85 -5.45 -1.67
CA GLY A 8 5.98 -4.10 -2.21
C GLY A 8 5.87 -4.07 -3.72
N ASP A 9 6.54 -5.00 -4.40
CA ASP A 9 6.49 -5.08 -5.87
C ASP A 9 5.07 -5.37 -6.35
N VAL A 10 4.39 -6.31 -5.70
CA VAL A 10 3.01 -6.68 -6.06
C VAL A 10 2.08 -5.48 -5.87
N ALA A 11 2.20 -4.80 -4.74
CA ALA A 11 1.36 -3.63 -4.44
C ALA A 11 1.56 -2.52 -5.46
N LEU A 12 2.80 -2.19 -5.78
CA LEU A 12 3.08 -1.10 -6.71
C LEU A 12 2.72 -1.44 -8.15
N ASN A 13 2.88 -2.70 -8.55
CA ASN A 13 2.41 -3.14 -9.87
C ASN A 13 0.90 -2.98 -9.98
N LEU A 14 0.17 -3.31 -8.94
CA LEU A 14 -1.28 -3.15 -8.93
C LEU A 14 -1.69 -1.67 -9.01
N ILE A 15 -0.99 -0.81 -8.29
CA ILE A 15 -1.25 0.63 -8.34
C ILE A 15 -1.02 1.16 -9.77
N GLU A 16 0.08 0.73 -10.40
CA GLU A 16 0.40 1.12 -11.76
C GLU A 16 -0.72 0.72 -12.73
N ASP A 17 -1.21 -0.50 -12.61
CA ASP A 17 -2.26 -1.01 -13.47
C ASP A 17 -3.60 -0.29 -13.27
N LYS A 18 -3.91 0.11 -12.04
CA LYS A 18 -5.23 0.69 -11.74
C LYS A 18 -5.31 2.20 -11.96
N VAL A 19 -4.31 2.92 -11.55
CA VAL A 19 -4.39 4.39 -11.56
C VAL A 19 -3.16 5.06 -12.19
N GLY A 20 -2.15 4.28 -12.53
CA GLY A 20 -0.87 4.82 -12.97
C GLY A 20 -0.05 5.30 -11.79
N LEU A 21 1.26 5.25 -11.93
CA LEU A 21 2.18 5.64 -10.87
C LEU A 21 3.31 6.44 -11.48
N ASP A 22 3.38 7.72 -11.14
CA ASP A 22 4.43 8.63 -11.63
C ASP A 22 4.77 9.65 -10.54
N ALA A 23 5.76 10.50 -10.83
CA ALA A 23 6.24 11.50 -9.87
C ALA A 23 5.23 12.61 -9.56
N LYS A 24 4.14 12.69 -10.31
CA LYS A 24 3.09 13.69 -10.11
C LYS A 24 2.05 13.22 -9.10
N LYS A 25 1.92 11.92 -8.90
CA LYS A 25 1.00 11.37 -7.91
C LYS A 25 1.57 11.60 -6.52
N LYS A 26 0.73 12.03 -5.59
CA LYS A 26 1.13 12.20 -4.20
C LYS A 26 0.93 10.89 -3.46
N VAL A 27 2.03 10.27 -3.07
CA VAL A 27 2.04 8.94 -2.45
C VAL A 27 2.34 9.07 -0.96
N LEU A 28 1.55 8.39 -0.15
CA LEU A 28 1.74 8.30 1.30
C LEU A 28 1.98 6.85 1.68
N LEU A 29 3.03 6.63 2.48
CA LEU A 29 3.32 5.35 3.09
C LEU A 29 3.13 5.47 4.61
N ILE A 30 2.24 4.66 5.18
CA ILE A 30 2.00 4.63 6.62
C ILE A 30 2.61 3.35 7.16
N GLY A 31 3.64 3.50 7.97
CA GLY A 31 4.37 2.39 8.57
C GLY A 31 5.85 2.47 8.30
N THR A 32 6.65 1.88 9.19
CA THR A 32 8.11 1.90 9.09
C THR A 32 8.74 0.53 9.41
N GLY A 33 7.94 -0.54 9.33
CA GLY A 33 8.42 -1.88 9.55
C GLY A 33 8.87 -2.56 8.27
N GLU A 34 8.92 -3.87 8.30
CA GLU A 34 9.45 -4.69 7.21
C GLU A 34 8.64 -4.55 5.92
N SER A 35 7.31 -4.63 6.00
CA SER A 35 6.47 -4.48 4.81
C SER A 35 6.56 -3.09 4.21
N ALA A 36 6.61 -2.06 5.06
CA ALA A 36 6.81 -0.68 4.59
C ALA A 36 8.16 -0.52 3.91
N ALA A 37 9.20 -1.17 4.43
CA ALA A 37 10.53 -1.13 3.82
C ALA A 37 10.53 -1.71 2.41
N MET A 38 9.79 -2.80 2.18
CA MET A 38 9.65 -3.38 0.86
C MET A 38 9.00 -2.41 -0.13
N VAL A 39 7.96 -1.71 0.32
CA VAL A 39 7.28 -0.70 -0.51
C VAL A 39 8.21 0.47 -0.82
N ALA A 40 8.88 0.99 0.20
CA ALA A 40 9.79 2.13 0.04
C ALA A 40 10.92 1.80 -0.93
N LYS A 41 11.46 0.60 -0.84
CA LYS A 41 12.53 0.16 -1.72
C LYS A 41 12.09 0.17 -3.19
N THR A 42 10.90 -0.35 -3.46
CA THR A 42 10.36 -0.38 -4.82
C THR A 42 10.02 1.04 -5.31
N LEU A 43 9.48 1.90 -4.44
CA LEU A 43 9.25 3.31 -4.79
C LEU A 43 10.57 4.00 -5.17
N GLY A 44 11.62 3.73 -4.41
CA GLY A 44 12.95 4.28 -4.70
C GLY A 44 13.50 3.80 -6.04
N GLN A 45 13.34 2.53 -6.36
CA GLN A 45 13.77 1.97 -7.63
C GLN A 45 13.04 2.61 -8.81
N LYS A 46 11.78 2.95 -8.63
CA LYS A 46 10.96 3.60 -9.65
C LYS A 46 11.11 5.12 -9.64
N GLN A 47 11.89 5.66 -8.71
CA GLN A 47 12.09 7.12 -8.56
C GLN A 47 10.78 7.87 -8.30
N ILE A 48 9.90 7.28 -7.51
CA ILE A 48 8.63 7.88 -7.11
C ILE A 48 8.81 8.50 -5.72
N PRO A 49 8.66 9.82 -5.58
CA PRO A 49 8.72 10.47 -4.27
C PRO A 49 7.50 10.09 -3.43
N PHE A 50 7.69 10.04 -2.12
CA PHE A 50 6.60 9.69 -1.20
C PHE A 50 6.79 10.35 0.16
N THR A 51 5.70 10.45 0.90
CA THR A 51 5.70 10.87 2.29
C THR A 51 5.60 9.61 3.15
N VAL A 52 6.31 9.57 4.28
CA VAL A 52 6.25 8.44 5.20
C VAL A 52 5.87 8.93 6.60
N THR A 53 5.00 8.18 7.26
CA THR A 53 4.59 8.46 8.63
C THR A 53 4.51 7.18 9.44
N SER A 54 4.60 7.31 10.76
CA SER A 54 4.49 6.20 11.71
C SER A 54 4.05 6.73 13.07
N LYS A 55 4.11 5.89 14.11
CA LYS A 55 3.71 6.29 15.46
C LYS A 55 4.47 7.50 15.99
N THR A 56 5.75 7.63 15.64
CA THR A 56 6.60 8.73 16.08
C THR A 56 7.34 9.32 14.91
N ILE A 57 7.61 10.62 14.97
CA ILE A 57 8.38 11.28 13.92
C ILE A 57 9.81 10.73 13.86
N ASP A 58 10.36 10.29 14.99
CA ASP A 58 11.71 9.73 15.04
C ASP A 58 11.80 8.46 14.17
N ARG A 59 10.81 7.58 14.26
CA ARG A 59 10.77 6.37 13.42
C ARG A 59 10.70 6.71 11.95
N SER A 60 9.87 7.68 11.59
CA SER A 60 9.73 8.11 10.20
C SER A 60 11.01 8.76 9.68
N THR A 61 11.66 9.57 10.51
CA THR A 61 12.92 10.22 10.17
C THR A 61 14.03 9.19 9.96
N ASN A 62 14.17 8.25 10.88
CA ASN A 62 15.17 7.19 10.75
C ASN A 62 14.93 6.33 9.51
N PHE A 63 13.69 5.99 9.25
CA PHE A 63 13.31 5.24 8.07
C PHE A 63 13.68 5.99 6.79
N SER A 64 13.36 7.27 6.73
CA SER A 64 13.62 8.08 5.54
C SER A 64 15.11 8.26 5.25
N GLN A 65 15.94 8.28 6.27
CA GLN A 65 17.39 8.39 6.10
C GLN A 65 17.97 7.16 5.38
N ILE A 66 17.35 6.01 5.53
CA ILE A 66 17.84 4.75 4.94
C ILE A 66 17.11 4.43 3.64
N LEU A 67 15.81 4.65 3.60
CA LEU A 67 14.95 4.15 2.51
C LEU A 67 14.27 5.26 1.70
N GLY A 68 14.51 6.50 2.05
CA GLY A 68 13.89 7.63 1.35
C GLY A 68 12.53 8.02 1.90
N GLY A 69 11.89 8.94 1.21
CA GLY A 69 10.63 9.50 1.64
C GLY A 69 10.80 10.73 2.51
N THR A 70 9.76 11.55 2.57
CA THR A 70 9.72 12.74 3.42
C THR A 70 8.95 12.40 4.68
N PRO A 71 9.59 12.46 5.87
CA PRO A 71 8.88 12.13 7.10
C PRO A 71 7.85 13.20 7.46
N MET A 72 6.72 12.76 8.00
CA MET A 72 5.64 13.66 8.43
C MET A 72 5.00 13.09 9.70
N GLU A 73 4.60 13.98 10.61
CA GLU A 73 3.87 13.60 11.81
C GLU A 73 2.54 12.96 11.43
N PHE A 74 2.13 11.94 12.15
CA PHE A 74 0.87 11.25 11.86
C PHE A 74 -0.35 12.18 11.97
N THR A 75 -0.36 13.08 12.95
CA THR A 75 -1.44 14.05 13.09
C THR A 75 -1.54 15.00 11.89
N ASP A 76 -0.40 15.39 11.33
CA ASP A 76 -0.37 16.23 10.13
C ASP A 76 -0.84 15.45 8.90
N VAL A 77 -0.51 14.17 8.83
CA VAL A 77 -0.99 13.29 7.76
C VAL A 77 -2.52 13.22 7.80
N LEU A 78 -3.12 13.03 8.98
CA LEU A 78 -4.57 12.95 9.11
C LEU A 78 -5.26 14.25 8.68
N SER A 79 -4.73 15.41 9.09
CA SER A 79 -5.34 16.69 8.71
C SER A 79 -5.12 17.03 7.23
N GLY A 80 -4.16 16.41 6.56
CA GLY A 80 -3.91 16.59 5.14
C GLY A 80 -4.20 15.35 4.31
N PHE A 81 -5.00 14.43 4.83
CA PHE A 81 -5.25 13.14 4.19
C PHE A 81 -5.79 13.27 2.76
N ASP A 82 -6.57 14.30 2.51
CA ASP A 82 -7.16 14.61 1.20
C ASP A 82 -6.12 14.99 0.14
N LYS A 83 -4.89 15.30 0.54
CA LYS A 83 -3.84 15.73 -0.39
C LYS A 83 -3.16 14.57 -1.10
N PHE A 84 -3.38 13.35 -0.65
CA PHE A 84 -2.71 12.17 -1.21
C PHE A 84 -3.60 11.47 -2.24
N ASP A 85 -3.00 11.02 -3.32
CA ASP A 85 -3.69 10.29 -4.39
C ASP A 85 -3.64 8.78 -4.15
N ILE A 86 -2.53 8.32 -3.57
CA ILE A 86 -2.26 6.91 -3.32
C ILE A 86 -1.76 6.78 -1.89
N ILE A 87 -2.41 5.92 -1.12
CA ILE A 87 -2.05 5.69 0.28
C ILE A 87 -1.81 4.20 0.47
N ILE A 88 -0.61 3.86 0.94
CA ILE A 88 -0.24 2.48 1.22
C ILE A 88 -0.03 2.36 2.73
N VAL A 89 -0.82 1.49 3.37
CA VAL A 89 -0.74 1.27 4.80
C VAL A 89 -0.08 -0.08 5.03
N ALA A 90 1.04 -0.05 5.73
CA ALA A 90 1.88 -1.22 5.97
C ALA A 90 2.40 -1.16 7.41
N THR A 91 1.55 -1.52 8.36
CA THR A 91 1.82 -1.40 9.78
C THR A 91 1.55 -2.72 10.50
N THR A 92 2.09 -2.86 11.70
CA THR A 92 1.82 -4.00 12.59
C THR A 92 0.89 -3.62 13.73
N ALA A 93 0.31 -2.43 13.71
CA ALA A 93 -0.65 -2.01 14.72
C ALA A 93 -1.84 -2.96 14.76
N ASP A 94 -2.34 -3.26 15.95
CA ASP A 94 -3.47 -4.17 16.14
C ASP A 94 -4.79 -3.42 16.35
N TYR A 95 -4.88 -2.21 15.82
CA TYR A 95 -6.07 -1.37 15.87
C TYR A 95 -6.15 -0.57 14.57
N PHE A 96 -7.30 -0.01 14.29
CA PHE A 96 -7.50 0.81 13.10
C PHE A 96 -6.81 2.16 13.25
N LEU A 97 -5.74 2.36 12.48
CA LEU A 97 -5.07 3.66 12.40
C LEU A 97 -5.89 4.67 11.63
N ILE A 98 -6.58 4.21 10.60
CA ILE A 98 -7.41 5.04 9.74
C ILE A 98 -8.86 4.55 9.87
N ASP A 99 -9.70 5.38 10.47
CA ASP A 99 -11.12 5.12 10.59
C ASP A 99 -11.93 6.29 10.04
N LEU A 100 -13.20 6.06 9.84
CA LEU A 100 -14.08 7.05 9.22
C LEU A 100 -14.11 8.37 10.01
N GLU A 101 -14.17 8.27 11.34
CA GLU A 101 -14.22 9.47 12.20
C GLU A 101 -13.01 10.38 12.02
N ARG A 102 -11.84 9.79 11.81
CA ARG A 102 -10.60 10.55 11.68
C ARG A 102 -10.48 11.33 10.38
N ILE A 103 -11.07 10.83 9.29
CA ILE A 103 -10.81 11.40 7.97
C ILE A 103 -12.06 11.93 7.26
N LYS A 104 -13.28 11.66 7.78
CA LYS A 104 -14.49 12.01 7.04
C LYS A 104 -14.61 13.51 6.72
N LEU A 105 -14.25 14.37 7.66
CA LEU A 105 -14.36 15.81 7.44
C LEU A 105 -13.38 16.32 6.39
N VAL A 106 -12.12 15.91 6.48
CA VAL A 106 -11.10 16.35 5.55
C VAL A 106 -11.36 15.79 4.15
N MET A 107 -11.90 14.57 4.06
CA MET A 107 -12.18 13.94 2.77
C MET A 107 -13.41 14.48 2.07
N GLN A 108 -14.30 15.18 2.76
CA GLN A 108 -15.45 15.82 2.14
C GLN A 108 -15.05 16.86 1.09
N GLU A 109 -13.89 17.48 1.27
CA GLU A 109 -13.40 18.52 0.36
C GLU A 109 -12.64 17.95 -0.84
N LYS A 110 -12.37 16.64 -0.84
CA LYS A 110 -11.58 16.04 -1.92
C LYS A 110 -12.40 15.89 -3.19
N LYS A 111 -11.83 16.38 -4.30
CA LYS A 111 -12.50 16.35 -5.61
C LYS A 111 -12.02 15.23 -6.50
N LYS A 112 -10.89 14.63 -6.20
CA LYS A 112 -10.31 13.51 -6.97
C LYS A 112 -10.43 12.22 -6.17
N GLY A 113 -10.37 11.09 -6.85
CA GLY A 113 -10.37 9.80 -6.20
C GLY A 113 -9.09 9.51 -5.42
N THR A 114 -9.17 8.63 -4.45
CA THR A 114 -8.03 8.16 -3.67
C THR A 114 -8.00 6.64 -3.69
N LEU A 115 -6.84 6.07 -3.95
CA LEU A 115 -6.62 4.63 -3.87
C LEU A 115 -5.88 4.33 -2.56
N ILE A 116 -6.46 3.48 -1.73
CA ILE A 116 -5.85 3.04 -0.47
C ILE A 116 -5.59 1.54 -0.56
N LEU A 117 -4.34 1.15 -0.35
CA LEU A 117 -3.96 -0.25 -0.22
C LEU A 117 -3.55 -0.50 1.21
N ASP A 118 -4.33 -1.29 1.93
CA ASP A 118 -3.98 -1.71 3.28
C ASP A 118 -3.40 -3.11 3.24
N ILE A 119 -2.07 -3.20 3.25
CA ILE A 119 -1.35 -4.48 3.23
C ILE A 119 -0.94 -4.91 4.64
N SER A 120 -1.51 -4.28 5.65
CA SER A 120 -1.23 -4.61 7.05
C SER A 120 -1.89 -5.92 7.48
N GLU A 121 -1.29 -6.58 8.46
CA GLU A 121 -1.85 -7.72 9.14
C GLU A 121 -1.66 -7.54 10.64
N PRO A 122 -2.76 -7.37 11.39
CA PRO A 122 -4.16 -7.25 10.94
C PRO A 122 -4.42 -5.95 10.18
N ARG A 123 -5.62 -5.83 9.60
CA ARG A 123 -6.02 -4.64 8.86
C ARG A 123 -5.93 -3.39 9.74
N ALA A 124 -5.45 -2.31 9.17
CA ALA A 124 -5.28 -1.04 9.88
C ALA A 124 -6.21 0.07 9.37
N VAL A 125 -6.94 -0.19 8.28
CA VAL A 125 -7.92 0.74 7.71
C VAL A 125 -9.30 0.16 7.91
N GLU A 126 -10.20 0.95 8.48
CA GLU A 126 -11.58 0.54 8.74
C GLU A 126 -12.35 0.46 7.42
N GLU A 127 -13.08 -0.62 7.23
CA GLU A 127 -13.80 -0.88 5.98
C GLU A 127 -14.87 0.18 5.68
N THR A 128 -15.43 0.81 6.69
CA THR A 128 -16.43 1.88 6.54
C THR A 128 -15.94 3.08 5.74
N ILE A 129 -14.62 3.22 5.58
CA ILE A 129 -14.05 4.29 4.77
C ILE A 129 -14.50 4.21 3.32
N MET A 130 -14.88 3.03 2.85
CA MET A 130 -15.42 2.87 1.51
C MET A 130 -16.74 3.61 1.28
N GLU A 131 -17.40 4.05 2.36
CA GLU A 131 -18.61 4.87 2.25
C GLU A 131 -18.33 6.28 1.76
N LEU A 132 -17.07 6.73 1.85
CA LEU A 132 -16.69 8.05 1.36
C LEU A 132 -16.61 8.06 -0.17
N PRO A 133 -17.13 9.10 -0.83
CA PRO A 133 -17.07 9.18 -2.29
C PRO A 133 -15.63 9.18 -2.82
N GLY A 134 -15.40 8.46 -3.91
CA GLY A 134 -14.12 8.44 -4.59
C GLY A 134 -13.03 7.60 -3.94
N ILE A 135 -13.33 6.91 -2.83
CA ILE A 135 -12.38 6.02 -2.19
C ILE A 135 -12.43 4.63 -2.83
N LYS A 136 -11.26 4.12 -3.18
CA LYS A 136 -11.08 2.72 -3.53
C LYS A 136 -10.14 2.12 -2.49
N LEU A 137 -10.62 1.11 -1.77
CA LEU A 137 -9.88 0.46 -0.70
C LEU A 137 -9.68 -1.02 -1.03
N LEU A 138 -8.44 -1.46 -1.03
CA LEU A 138 -8.08 -2.86 -1.23
C LEU A 138 -7.25 -3.34 -0.05
N PHE A 139 -7.50 -4.57 0.38
CA PHE A 139 -6.77 -5.21 1.46
C PHE A 139 -5.78 -6.22 0.91
N ARG A 140 -4.89 -6.69 1.77
CA ARG A 140 -3.78 -7.57 1.40
C ARG A 140 -4.19 -8.80 0.60
N ASP A 141 -5.24 -9.48 1.04
CA ASP A 141 -5.76 -10.68 0.35
C ASP A 141 -6.29 -10.36 -1.05
N GLN A 142 -6.98 -9.22 -1.18
CA GLN A 142 -7.51 -8.77 -2.47
C GLN A 142 -6.38 -8.38 -3.44
N VAL A 143 -5.32 -7.77 -2.91
CA VAL A 143 -4.14 -7.41 -3.72
C VAL A 143 -3.51 -8.65 -4.33
N ALA A 144 -3.31 -9.70 -3.52
CA ALA A 144 -2.74 -10.95 -3.99
C ALA A 144 -3.63 -11.63 -5.02
N GLU A 145 -4.93 -11.67 -4.77
CA GLU A 145 -5.91 -12.30 -5.67
C GLU A 145 -5.93 -11.62 -7.04
N ILE A 146 -5.99 -10.30 -7.06
CA ILE A 146 -5.98 -9.55 -8.32
C ILE A 146 -4.67 -9.76 -9.08
N TYR A 147 -3.55 -9.78 -8.36
CA TYR A 147 -2.25 -10.03 -8.98
C TYR A 147 -2.23 -11.40 -9.68
N GLU A 148 -2.73 -12.44 -9.03
CA GLU A 148 -2.77 -13.79 -9.61
C GLU A 148 -3.64 -13.84 -10.86
N GLU A 149 -4.81 -13.22 -10.82
CA GLU A 149 -5.70 -13.16 -11.99
C GLU A 149 -5.06 -12.44 -13.16
N ASN A 150 -4.44 -11.29 -12.91
CA ASN A 150 -3.78 -10.51 -13.95
C ASN A 150 -2.60 -11.27 -14.57
N ALA A 151 -1.84 -11.99 -13.74
CA ALA A 151 -0.73 -12.79 -14.23
C ALA A 151 -1.20 -13.92 -15.15
N LYS A 152 -2.29 -14.59 -14.79
CA LYS A 152 -2.88 -15.65 -15.62
C LYS A 152 -3.34 -15.12 -16.97
N LEU A 153 -4.00 -13.98 -16.98
CA LEU A 153 -4.48 -13.36 -18.21
C LEU A 153 -3.32 -12.95 -19.12
N ARG A 154 -2.27 -12.36 -18.55
CA ARG A 154 -1.11 -11.93 -19.34
C ARG A 154 -0.35 -13.09 -19.96
N ALA A 155 -0.22 -14.18 -19.21
CA ALA A 155 0.55 -15.33 -19.69
C ALA A 155 -0.18 -16.17 -20.72
N GLY A 156 -1.51 -16.23 -20.65
CA GLY A 156 -2.32 -17.05 -21.55
C GLY A 156 -2.17 -18.55 -21.34
N ILE A 157 -1.34 -19.00 -20.37
CA ILE A 157 -1.12 -20.40 -20.06
C ILE A 157 -1.31 -20.58 -18.57
N VAL A 158 -2.53 -20.87 -18.17
CA VAL A 158 -2.94 -20.86 -16.77
C VAL A 158 -2.19 -21.87 -15.88
N PRO A 159 -2.06 -23.16 -16.24
CA PRO A 159 -1.40 -24.12 -15.33
C PRO A 159 0.04 -23.75 -15.02
N ALA A 160 0.80 -23.31 -16.02
CA ALA A 160 2.19 -22.90 -15.81
C ALA A 160 2.29 -21.66 -14.93
N VAL A 161 1.39 -20.71 -15.14
CA VAL A 161 1.36 -19.47 -14.35
C VAL A 161 1.02 -19.77 -12.91
N GLU A 162 0.06 -20.64 -12.64
CA GLU A 162 -0.29 -21.02 -11.28
C GLU A 162 0.90 -21.60 -10.51
N LYS A 163 1.68 -22.47 -11.16
CA LYS A 163 2.87 -23.04 -10.55
C LYS A 163 3.91 -21.98 -10.23
N ILE A 164 4.08 -21.02 -11.12
CA ILE A 164 5.03 -19.92 -10.94
C ILE A 164 4.63 -19.04 -9.76
N ILE A 165 3.36 -18.69 -9.69
CA ILE A 165 2.83 -17.84 -8.62
C ILE A 165 2.99 -18.52 -7.27
N ASP A 166 2.61 -19.77 -7.16
CA ASP A 166 2.74 -20.53 -5.91
C ASP A 166 4.20 -20.59 -5.44
N LYS A 167 5.13 -20.65 -6.37
CA LYS A 167 6.54 -20.72 -6.06
C LYS A 167 7.14 -19.36 -5.69
N GLU A 168 6.70 -18.31 -6.35
CA GLU A 168 7.30 -16.97 -6.21
C GLU A 168 6.66 -16.10 -5.13
N LEU A 169 5.44 -16.42 -4.72
CA LEU A 169 4.74 -15.65 -3.70
C LEU A 169 4.40 -16.45 -2.44
N PRO A 170 5.24 -17.41 -2.02
CA PRO A 170 4.89 -18.22 -0.85
C PRO A 170 4.83 -17.42 0.43
N ILE A 171 5.67 -16.40 0.56
CA ILE A 171 5.70 -15.54 1.76
C ILE A 171 4.40 -14.75 1.86
N LEU A 172 3.92 -14.18 0.75
CA LEU A 172 2.68 -13.43 0.74
C LEU A 172 1.49 -14.33 1.09
N SER A 173 1.39 -15.49 0.46
CA SER A 173 0.31 -16.43 0.75
C SER A 173 0.34 -16.94 2.18
N ALA A 174 1.52 -17.26 2.69
CA ALA A 174 1.68 -17.73 4.06
C ALA A 174 1.30 -16.65 5.08
N SER A 175 1.66 -15.41 4.83
CA SER A 175 1.30 -14.29 5.71
C SER A 175 -0.21 -14.11 5.79
N MET A 176 -0.90 -14.22 4.67
CA MET A 176 -2.35 -14.09 4.65
C MET A 176 -3.05 -15.23 5.39
N LYS A 177 -2.50 -16.44 5.32
CA LYS A 177 -3.08 -17.62 5.97
C LYS A 177 -2.86 -17.64 7.48
N ARG A 178 -1.91 -16.88 7.99
CA ARG A 178 -1.58 -16.85 9.41
C ARG A 178 -2.44 -15.89 10.24
N VAL A 179 -3.26 -15.13 9.61
CA VAL A 179 -4.11 -14.15 10.28
C VAL A 179 -5.15 -14.75 11.23
#